data_1f52fdc89b834f0277d727a652a308ef
#
_entry.id   1f52fdc89b834f0277d727a652a308ef
#
_cell.length_a   1.000
_cell.length_b   1.000
_cell.length_c   1.000
_cell.angle_alpha   90.00
_cell.angle_beta   90.00
_cell.angle_gamma   90.00
#
_symmetry.space_group_name_H-M   'P 1'
#
loop_
_entity.id
_entity.type
_entity.pdbx_description
1 polymer ?
#
loop_
_entity_poly.entity_id
_entity_poly.type
_entity_poly.pdbx_seq_one_letter_code
_entity_poly.pdbx_strand_id
1 'polypeptide(L)'
;MIGIFNDNFPPIMDGVGFTAQNYAYWLHEKGTEVAVITPYAPNSQAVIDEAPYPIYRYVSIPIPFRAPYRYGLPYIDCSFMYQWRKLQFELVHTHCPFTSGHLAYRAARRQHIPMVATFHSKYRQDFEHNVRCKPIVDGMVKYIINLFEKADELWIPLPAVEETLREYGYKGHVEVVENGSDFSAPIRKIESMRTQMREELGLMQGETMLLYVGQHIWEKNIGFILDSLSLIKEQPFQLYMVGMGYAVREIKQKIKELGLSHKVTLLGQIHDRERLKHIYAAADLFVFPSLYDTCGLVIREAAAMHTPSLLLTDSTAATAITDGVNGFVSPHSTQEYAQLISKLMESPELVGRVGKKASTTISRSWENVMEEVILRYKDIQTSYKLKHGIIKP
;
A
#
# COMPACT_ATOMS: atom_id res chain seq x y z
N MET A 1 -16.69 -5.85 19.66
CA MET A 1 -16.26 -4.89 18.63
C MET A 1 -14.78 -5.06 18.33
N ILE A 2 -14.36 -5.01 17.05
CA ILE A 2 -12.93 -4.99 16.65
C ILE A 2 -12.44 -3.55 16.56
N GLY A 3 -11.27 -3.24 17.13
CA GLY A 3 -10.65 -1.92 17.01
C GLY A 3 -9.56 -1.91 15.94
N ILE A 4 -9.69 -1.09 14.89
CA ILE A 4 -8.66 -0.86 13.86
C ILE A 4 -7.92 0.44 14.19
N PHE A 5 -6.61 0.35 14.38
CA PHE A 5 -5.75 1.45 14.81
C PHE A 5 -4.75 1.79 13.72
N ASN A 6 -4.74 3.04 13.26
CA ASN A 6 -3.77 3.50 12.28
C ASN A 6 -3.44 4.99 12.45
N ASP A 7 -2.18 5.38 12.23
CA ASP A 7 -1.78 6.79 12.31
C ASP A 7 -2.14 7.58 11.04
N ASN A 8 -2.37 6.88 9.92
CA ASN A 8 -2.81 7.46 8.65
C ASN A 8 -4.16 6.86 8.25
N PHE A 9 -5.12 7.70 7.96
CA PHE A 9 -6.45 7.28 7.51
C PHE A 9 -7.02 8.34 6.56
N PRO A 10 -7.87 7.98 5.60
CA PRO A 10 -8.45 8.99 4.72
C PRO A 10 -8.94 10.25 5.49
N PRO A 11 -8.73 11.46 4.92
CA PRO A 11 -8.37 11.75 3.53
C PRO A 11 -6.86 11.67 3.20
N ILE A 12 -5.99 11.27 4.14
CA ILE A 12 -4.58 11.02 3.83
C ILE A 12 -4.49 9.73 3.01
N MET A 13 -4.04 9.85 1.76
CA MET A 13 -3.97 8.73 0.82
C MET A 13 -2.59 8.09 0.86
N ASP A 14 -2.47 6.98 1.57
CA ASP A 14 -1.31 6.07 1.50
C ASP A 14 -1.75 4.61 1.57
N GLY A 15 -0.86 3.70 1.21
CA GLY A 15 -1.18 2.28 1.14
C GLY A 15 -1.59 1.67 2.48
N VAL A 16 -1.03 2.15 3.59
CA VAL A 16 -1.35 1.65 4.94
C VAL A 16 -2.72 2.15 5.40
N GLY A 17 -3.00 3.44 5.18
CA GLY A 17 -4.31 4.04 5.45
C GLY A 17 -5.41 3.39 4.65
N PHE A 18 -5.16 3.11 3.37
CA PHE A 18 -6.09 2.42 2.49
C PHE A 18 -6.33 0.96 2.93
N THR A 19 -5.28 0.26 3.36
CA THR A 19 -5.41 -1.09 3.93
C THR A 19 -6.29 -1.07 5.19
N ALA A 20 -6.03 -0.17 6.14
CA ALA A 20 -6.82 -0.05 7.36
C ALA A 20 -8.29 0.30 7.08
N GLN A 21 -8.56 1.14 6.07
CA GLN A 21 -9.91 1.46 5.61
C GLN A 21 -10.62 0.23 5.06
N ASN A 22 -9.96 -0.58 4.23
CA ASN A 22 -10.52 -1.81 3.69
C ASN A 22 -10.80 -2.85 4.79
N TYR A 23 -9.91 -2.98 5.77
CA TYR A 23 -10.18 -3.83 6.93
C TYR A 23 -11.46 -3.40 7.66
N ALA A 24 -11.60 -2.12 7.97
CA ALA A 24 -12.78 -1.60 8.65
C ALA A 24 -14.05 -1.78 7.82
N TYR A 25 -14.00 -1.45 6.52
CA TYR A 25 -15.13 -1.57 5.61
C TYR A 25 -15.62 -3.03 5.49
N TRP A 26 -14.73 -3.96 5.20
CA TRP A 26 -15.11 -5.36 5.00
C TRP A 26 -15.48 -6.08 6.30
N LEU A 27 -14.91 -5.71 7.45
CA LEU A 27 -15.39 -6.17 8.75
C LEU A 27 -16.84 -5.77 8.96
N HIS A 28 -17.18 -4.51 8.67
CA HIS A 28 -18.55 -4.02 8.76
C HIS A 28 -19.49 -4.76 7.79
N GLU A 29 -19.13 -4.86 6.50
CA GLU A 29 -19.92 -5.57 5.48
C GLU A 29 -20.19 -7.04 5.83
N LYS A 30 -19.25 -7.70 6.48
CA LYS A 30 -19.40 -9.08 6.97
C LYS A 30 -20.10 -9.17 8.34
N GLY A 31 -20.70 -8.06 8.82
CA GLY A 31 -21.49 -8.01 10.06
C GLY A 31 -20.67 -8.02 11.35
N THR A 32 -19.37 -7.72 11.29
CA THR A 32 -18.52 -7.59 12.48
C THR A 32 -18.54 -6.14 12.95
N GLU A 33 -18.89 -5.92 14.21
CA GLU A 33 -18.83 -4.59 14.82
C GLU A 33 -17.37 -4.10 14.86
N VAL A 34 -17.11 -2.94 14.26
CA VAL A 34 -15.76 -2.37 14.09
C VAL A 34 -15.74 -0.88 14.41
N ALA A 35 -14.62 -0.39 14.91
CA ALA A 35 -14.35 1.04 15.06
C ALA A 35 -12.92 1.37 14.63
N VAL A 36 -12.72 2.52 14.00
CA VAL A 36 -11.41 3.04 13.60
C VAL A 36 -10.93 4.09 14.60
N ILE A 37 -9.68 4.01 15.01
CA ILE A 37 -9.02 4.95 15.93
C ILE A 37 -7.80 5.53 15.22
N THR A 38 -7.82 6.86 14.97
CA THR A 38 -6.83 7.53 14.12
C THR A 38 -6.63 9.00 14.51
N PRO A 39 -5.49 9.63 14.18
CA PRO A 39 -5.33 11.08 14.36
C PRO A 39 -6.30 11.89 13.50
N TYR A 40 -6.63 13.09 13.97
CA TYR A 40 -7.35 14.07 13.16
C TYR A 40 -6.52 14.47 11.93
N ALA A 41 -7.18 14.59 10.79
CA ALA A 41 -6.62 15.16 9.56
C ALA A 41 -7.56 16.27 9.03
N PRO A 42 -7.03 17.34 8.42
CA PRO A 42 -7.87 18.33 7.74
C PRO A 42 -8.80 17.66 6.72
N ASN A 43 -9.99 18.22 6.53
CA ASN A 43 -11.03 17.72 5.61
C ASN A 43 -11.50 16.26 5.90
N SER A 44 -11.33 15.78 7.13
CA SER A 44 -11.71 14.42 7.49
C SER A 44 -13.20 14.25 7.83
N GLN A 45 -13.98 15.34 7.89
CA GLN A 45 -15.40 15.27 8.27
C GLN A 45 -16.22 14.49 7.25
N ALA A 46 -16.03 14.72 5.95
CA ALA A 46 -16.72 13.99 4.90
C ALA A 46 -16.47 12.46 5.00
N VAL A 47 -15.24 12.06 5.30
CA VAL A 47 -14.90 10.63 5.50
C VAL A 47 -15.62 10.03 6.70
N ILE A 48 -15.80 10.80 7.77
CA ILE A 48 -16.54 10.36 8.97
C ILE A 48 -18.03 10.20 8.63
N ASP A 49 -18.59 11.17 7.93
CA ASP A 49 -20.02 11.20 7.60
C ASP A 49 -20.43 10.11 6.60
N GLU A 50 -19.51 9.71 5.72
CA GLU A 50 -19.73 8.67 4.71
C GLU A 50 -19.40 7.25 5.21
N ALA A 51 -18.63 7.10 6.29
CA ALA A 51 -18.24 5.79 6.78
C ALA A 51 -19.42 5.05 7.44
N PRO A 52 -19.66 3.76 7.10
CA PRO A 52 -20.72 2.97 7.72
C PRO A 52 -20.39 2.48 9.13
N TYR A 53 -19.22 2.81 9.65
CA TYR A 53 -18.70 2.44 10.97
C TYR A 53 -18.13 3.65 11.70
N PRO A 54 -18.08 3.66 13.05
CA PRO A 54 -17.56 4.79 13.82
C PRO A 54 -16.05 5.00 13.61
N ILE A 55 -15.66 6.27 13.43
CA ILE A 55 -14.27 6.72 13.35
C ILE A 55 -14.02 7.70 14.50
N TYR A 56 -13.16 7.31 15.43
CA TYR A 56 -12.73 8.13 16.56
C TYR A 56 -11.40 8.79 16.26
N ARG A 57 -11.42 10.12 16.15
CA ARG A 57 -10.24 10.92 15.85
C ARG A 57 -9.78 11.69 17.07
N TYR A 58 -8.47 11.71 17.29
CA TYR A 58 -7.83 12.48 18.36
C TYR A 58 -6.95 13.59 17.78
N VAL A 59 -6.72 14.62 18.59
CA VAL A 59 -5.95 15.80 18.20
C VAL A 59 -4.57 15.40 17.67
N SER A 60 -4.08 16.14 16.66
CA SER A 60 -2.81 15.88 16.01
C SER A 60 -2.15 17.16 15.53
N ILE A 61 -0.84 17.15 15.35
CA ILE A 61 -0.03 18.21 14.77
C ILE A 61 0.64 17.75 13.48
N PRO A 62 0.89 18.64 12.50
CA PRO A 62 1.64 18.30 11.30
C PRO A 62 3.06 17.83 11.66
N ILE A 63 3.56 16.80 10.98
CA ILE A 63 4.98 16.43 11.06
C ILE A 63 5.76 17.38 10.14
N PRO A 64 6.75 18.15 10.66
CA PRO A 64 7.55 19.05 9.86
C PRO A 64 8.19 18.31 8.67
N PHE A 65 8.13 18.93 7.49
CA PHE A 65 8.71 18.40 6.23
C PHE A 65 8.14 17.06 5.73
N ARG A 66 7.07 16.53 6.36
CA ARG A 66 6.43 15.24 6.02
C ARG A 66 4.93 15.39 5.71
N ALA A 67 4.51 16.52 5.13
CA ALA A 67 3.12 16.64 4.69
C ALA A 67 2.74 15.49 3.72
N PRO A 68 1.53 14.93 3.83
CA PRO A 68 0.41 15.32 4.69
C PRO A 68 0.38 14.65 6.08
N TYR A 69 1.44 13.95 6.48
CA TYR A 69 1.47 13.13 7.71
C TYR A 69 1.40 13.97 8.98
N ARG A 70 0.79 13.39 10.02
CA ARG A 70 0.52 14.06 11.29
C ARG A 70 0.92 13.19 12.48
N TYR A 71 1.39 13.84 13.53
CA TYR A 71 1.68 13.20 14.81
C TYR A 71 0.49 13.34 15.76
N GLY A 72 -0.03 12.24 16.24
CA GLY A 72 -1.19 12.20 17.11
C GLY A 72 -0.86 12.46 18.57
N LEU A 73 -1.74 13.19 19.26
CA LEU A 73 -1.60 13.59 20.67
C LEU A 73 -2.86 13.24 21.48
N PRO A 74 -3.23 11.95 21.57
CA PRO A 74 -4.52 11.53 22.16
C PRO A 74 -4.66 11.91 23.63
N TYR A 75 -3.57 11.95 24.38
CA TYR A 75 -3.61 12.15 25.84
C TYR A 75 -3.92 13.59 26.27
N ILE A 76 -3.77 14.56 25.36
CA ILE A 76 -4.18 15.94 25.62
C ILE A 76 -5.59 16.26 25.10
N ASP A 77 -6.22 15.32 24.38
CA ASP A 77 -7.58 15.43 23.88
C ASP A 77 -8.57 14.89 24.91
N CYS A 78 -9.10 15.75 25.75
CA CYS A 78 -10.04 15.37 26.81
C CYS A 78 -11.33 14.75 26.26
N SER A 79 -11.83 15.23 25.11
CA SER A 79 -13.05 14.71 24.48
C SER A 79 -12.84 13.30 23.98
N PHE A 80 -11.74 13.07 23.23
CA PHE A 80 -11.35 11.74 22.79
C PHE A 80 -11.14 10.80 23.97
N MET A 81 -10.39 11.22 25.00
CA MET A 81 -10.12 10.37 26.18
C MET A 81 -11.36 10.02 26.98
N TYR A 82 -12.39 10.87 26.97
CA TYR A 82 -13.68 10.54 27.56
C TYR A 82 -14.41 9.46 26.76
N GLN A 83 -14.47 9.56 25.44
CA GLN A 83 -15.05 8.53 24.55
C GLN A 83 -14.23 7.23 24.60
N TRP A 84 -12.90 7.34 24.51
CA TRP A 84 -11.96 6.23 24.57
C TRP A 84 -12.16 5.31 25.79
N ARG A 85 -12.45 5.87 26.96
CA ARG A 85 -12.69 5.10 28.18
C ARG A 85 -13.94 4.23 28.13
N LYS A 86 -14.89 4.56 27.26
CA LYS A 86 -16.17 3.85 27.08
C LYS A 86 -16.09 2.75 26.02
N LEU A 87 -15.11 2.81 25.13
CA LEU A 87 -14.98 1.81 24.07
C LEU A 87 -14.60 0.44 24.66
N GLN A 88 -15.33 -0.57 24.21
CA GLN A 88 -15.10 -1.97 24.58
C GLN A 88 -14.72 -2.75 23.33
N PHE A 89 -13.52 -3.30 23.34
CA PHE A 89 -13.00 -4.11 22.25
C PHE A 89 -12.92 -5.58 22.66
N GLU A 90 -12.97 -6.45 21.69
CA GLU A 90 -12.73 -7.90 21.83
C GLU A 90 -11.37 -8.30 21.23
N LEU A 91 -10.89 -7.49 20.30
CA LEU A 91 -9.58 -7.57 19.68
C LEU A 91 -9.21 -6.19 19.15
N VAL A 92 -7.94 -5.85 19.19
CA VAL A 92 -7.41 -4.65 18.55
C VAL A 92 -6.37 -5.03 17.49
N HIS A 93 -6.43 -4.38 16.34
CA HIS A 93 -5.46 -4.54 15.28
C HIS A 93 -4.83 -3.20 14.91
N THR A 94 -3.52 -3.11 14.99
CA THR A 94 -2.78 -1.91 14.59
C THR A 94 -2.01 -2.12 13.30
N HIS A 95 -2.11 -1.12 12.40
CA HIS A 95 -1.36 -1.07 11.13
C HIS A 95 -0.14 -0.13 11.20
N CYS A 96 0.05 0.58 12.32
CA CYS A 96 1.17 1.49 12.53
C CYS A 96 1.77 1.34 13.93
N PRO A 97 3.11 1.43 14.07
CA PRO A 97 3.80 1.25 15.35
C PRO A 97 3.97 2.53 16.17
N PHE A 98 3.29 3.62 15.79
CA PHE A 98 3.44 4.92 16.45
C PHE A 98 2.32 5.17 17.47
N THR A 99 1.72 6.35 17.48
CA THR A 99 0.74 6.74 18.51
C THR A 99 -0.47 5.82 18.55
N SER A 100 -1.04 5.47 17.40
CA SER A 100 -2.19 4.56 17.31
C SER A 100 -1.83 3.15 17.79
N GLY A 101 -0.64 2.65 17.48
CA GLY A 101 -0.15 1.35 17.95
C GLY A 101 -0.01 1.30 19.49
N HIS A 102 0.48 2.39 20.09
CA HIS A 102 0.53 2.47 21.56
C HIS A 102 -0.85 2.57 22.20
N LEU A 103 -1.82 3.22 21.55
CA LEU A 103 -3.22 3.20 22.00
C LEU A 103 -3.81 1.79 21.89
N ALA A 104 -3.57 1.06 20.80
CA ALA A 104 -3.98 -0.33 20.62
C ALA A 104 -3.43 -1.21 21.75
N TYR A 105 -2.12 -1.14 22.01
CA TYR A 105 -1.49 -1.86 23.10
C TYR A 105 -2.12 -1.52 24.46
N ARG A 106 -2.38 -0.24 24.72
CA ARG A 106 -3.01 0.20 25.96
C ARG A 106 -4.44 -0.32 26.11
N ALA A 107 -5.21 -0.39 25.01
CA ALA A 107 -6.54 -0.99 24.99
C ALA A 107 -6.47 -2.48 25.30
N ALA A 108 -5.59 -3.21 24.61
CA ALA A 108 -5.40 -4.64 24.81
C ALA A 108 -5.07 -4.98 26.27
N ARG A 109 -4.12 -4.24 26.86
CA ARG A 109 -3.72 -4.45 28.27
C ARG A 109 -4.83 -4.10 29.26
N ARG A 110 -5.55 -2.98 29.03
CA ARG A 110 -6.62 -2.53 29.93
C ARG A 110 -7.82 -3.49 29.93
N GLN A 111 -8.14 -4.06 28.77
CA GLN A 111 -9.33 -4.88 28.58
C GLN A 111 -9.05 -6.39 28.58
N HIS A 112 -7.78 -6.78 28.74
CA HIS A 112 -7.34 -8.19 28.70
C HIS A 112 -7.81 -8.90 27.43
N ILE A 113 -7.50 -8.29 26.25
CA ILE A 113 -7.86 -8.78 24.93
C ILE A 113 -6.63 -8.89 24.04
N PRO A 114 -6.67 -9.70 22.97
CA PRO A 114 -5.54 -9.86 22.08
C PRO A 114 -5.28 -8.60 21.23
N MET A 115 -4.00 -8.40 20.91
CA MET A 115 -3.51 -7.38 19.99
C MET A 115 -2.85 -8.04 18.79
N VAL A 116 -3.34 -7.72 17.60
CA VAL A 116 -2.69 -8.01 16.32
C VAL A 116 -1.98 -6.77 15.82
N ALA A 117 -0.84 -6.95 15.19
CA ALA A 117 -0.14 -5.87 14.49
C ALA A 117 0.23 -6.31 13.08
N THR A 118 0.19 -5.38 12.10
CA THR A 118 0.71 -5.63 10.75
C THR A 118 1.88 -4.71 10.44
N PHE A 119 2.97 -5.30 9.98
CA PHE A 119 4.16 -4.58 9.53
C PHE A 119 4.04 -4.24 8.04
N HIS A 120 3.95 -2.95 7.72
CA HIS A 120 3.69 -2.49 6.35
C HIS A 120 4.86 -1.81 5.64
N SER A 121 5.83 -1.26 6.37
CA SER A 121 6.78 -0.30 5.79
C SER A 121 8.22 -0.57 6.19
N LYS A 122 9.15 -0.25 5.30
CA LYS A 122 10.60 -0.27 5.56
C LYS A 122 11.01 0.98 6.36
N TYR A 123 10.57 1.05 7.61
CA TYR A 123 10.71 2.23 8.49
C TYR A 123 12.13 2.77 8.62
N ARG A 124 13.17 1.92 8.55
CA ARG A 124 14.58 2.37 8.62
C ARG A 124 14.91 3.34 7.50
N GLN A 125 14.49 3.03 6.27
CA GLN A 125 14.73 3.90 5.11
C GLN A 125 14.06 5.26 5.27
N ASP A 126 12.83 5.28 5.81
CA ASP A 126 12.11 6.51 6.15
C ASP A 126 12.85 7.34 7.20
N PHE A 127 13.41 6.70 8.21
CA PHE A 127 14.14 7.39 9.27
C PHE A 127 15.47 7.94 8.75
N GLU A 128 16.24 7.14 8.01
CA GLU A 128 17.53 7.53 7.45
C GLU A 128 17.43 8.71 6.47
N HIS A 129 16.33 8.79 5.72
CA HIS A 129 16.08 9.93 4.85
C HIS A 129 15.98 11.26 5.63
N ASN A 130 15.39 11.23 6.84
CA ASN A 130 15.12 12.43 7.63
C ASN A 130 16.13 12.66 8.77
N VAL A 131 16.79 11.62 9.22
CA VAL A 131 17.70 11.63 10.39
C VAL A 131 19.05 11.07 9.98
N ARG A 132 20.06 11.94 9.87
CA ARG A 132 21.42 11.53 9.46
C ARG A 132 22.24 10.86 10.56
N CYS A 133 21.72 10.76 11.78
CA CYS A 133 22.40 10.20 12.94
C CYS A 133 22.02 8.72 13.12
N LYS A 134 22.88 7.79 12.72
CA LYS A 134 22.64 6.35 12.77
C LYS A 134 22.19 5.83 14.15
N PRO A 135 22.81 6.20 15.29
CA PRO A 135 22.36 5.77 16.62
C PRO A 135 20.91 6.19 16.93
N ILE A 136 20.47 7.36 16.44
CA ILE A 136 19.07 7.81 16.60
C ILE A 136 18.15 6.93 15.77
N VAL A 137 18.50 6.66 14.51
CA VAL A 137 17.73 5.75 13.63
C VAL A 137 17.63 4.36 14.25
N ASP A 138 18.72 3.81 14.75
CA ASP A 138 18.73 2.50 15.42
C ASP A 138 17.83 2.50 16.66
N GLY A 139 17.81 3.59 17.43
CA GLY A 139 16.91 3.78 18.56
C GLY A 139 15.44 3.84 18.12
N MET A 140 15.13 4.52 17.01
CA MET A 140 13.76 4.59 16.45
C MET A 140 13.32 3.22 15.93
N VAL A 141 14.17 2.47 15.24
CA VAL A 141 13.86 1.10 14.79
C VAL A 141 13.60 0.19 15.99
N LYS A 142 14.44 0.26 17.02
CA LYS A 142 14.23 -0.52 18.25
C LYS A 142 12.93 -0.16 18.95
N TYR A 143 12.54 1.12 18.95
CA TYR A 143 11.26 1.57 19.53
C TYR A 143 10.06 0.92 18.84
N ILE A 144 10.03 0.87 17.49
CA ILE A 144 8.93 0.24 16.76
C ILE A 144 8.93 -1.29 16.93
N ILE A 145 10.10 -1.94 16.94
CA ILE A 145 10.20 -3.39 17.17
C ILE A 145 9.69 -3.75 18.57
N ASN A 146 10.02 -2.97 19.58
CA ASN A 146 9.48 -3.18 20.95
C ASN A 146 7.95 -3.11 21.02
N LEU A 147 7.28 -2.39 20.13
CA LEU A 147 5.82 -2.42 20.07
C LEU A 147 5.33 -3.70 19.39
N PHE A 148 5.93 -4.10 18.29
CA PHE A 148 5.56 -5.33 17.56
C PHE A 148 5.79 -6.59 18.43
N GLU A 149 6.83 -6.62 19.25
CA GLU A 149 7.07 -7.70 20.21
C GLU A 149 6.00 -7.83 21.31
N LYS A 150 5.16 -6.80 21.50
CA LYS A 150 4.05 -6.80 22.46
C LYS A 150 2.73 -7.29 21.87
N ALA A 151 2.65 -7.43 20.54
CA ALA A 151 1.50 -8.00 19.88
C ALA A 151 1.42 -9.52 20.13
N ASP A 152 0.21 -10.04 20.22
CA ASP A 152 -0.02 -11.49 20.34
C ASP A 152 0.25 -12.19 18.99
N GLU A 153 -0.01 -11.50 17.88
CA GLU A 153 0.43 -11.90 16.54
C GLU A 153 0.96 -10.71 15.74
N LEU A 154 2.01 -10.95 14.97
CA LEU A 154 2.55 -10.01 13.99
C LEU A 154 2.34 -10.55 12.58
N TRP A 155 1.67 -9.75 11.74
CA TRP A 155 1.38 -10.08 10.35
C TRP A 155 2.26 -9.31 9.38
N ILE A 156 2.56 -9.95 8.25
CA ILE A 156 3.31 -9.36 7.14
C ILE A 156 2.57 -9.61 5.82
N PRO A 157 2.61 -8.65 4.86
CA PRO A 157 1.86 -8.78 3.62
C PRO A 157 2.49 -9.70 2.57
N LEU A 158 3.78 -10.03 2.71
CA LEU A 158 4.55 -10.94 1.84
C LEU A 158 5.63 -11.67 2.66
N PRO A 159 5.94 -12.93 2.34
CA PRO A 159 7.00 -13.68 3.04
C PRO A 159 8.35 -12.96 3.07
N ALA A 160 8.76 -12.32 1.97
CA ALA A 160 10.03 -11.60 1.88
C ALA A 160 10.16 -10.39 2.84
N VAL A 161 9.06 -9.92 3.42
CA VAL A 161 9.07 -8.85 4.44
C VAL A 161 9.65 -9.34 5.77
N GLU A 162 9.63 -10.67 6.00
CA GLU A 162 10.22 -11.26 7.20
C GLU A 162 11.72 -10.94 7.31
N GLU A 163 12.47 -10.97 6.20
CA GLU A 163 13.90 -10.62 6.20
C GLU A 163 14.13 -9.21 6.74
N THR A 164 13.35 -8.23 6.28
CA THR A 164 13.42 -6.85 6.81
C THR A 164 13.16 -6.78 8.31
N LEU A 165 12.18 -7.56 8.81
CA LEU A 165 11.90 -7.63 10.25
C LEU A 165 13.06 -8.25 11.05
N ARG A 166 13.68 -9.30 10.50
CA ARG A 166 14.87 -9.95 11.12
C ARG A 166 16.08 -9.00 11.17
N GLU A 167 16.31 -8.25 10.11
CA GLU A 167 17.33 -7.17 10.07
C GLU A 167 17.06 -6.08 11.12
N TYR A 168 15.79 -5.77 11.41
CA TYR A 168 15.40 -4.82 12.45
C TYR A 168 15.51 -5.40 13.86
N GLY A 169 15.80 -6.71 13.98
CA GLY A 169 16.01 -7.40 15.25
C GLY A 169 14.78 -8.09 15.83
N TYR A 170 13.66 -8.15 15.10
CA TYR A 170 12.48 -8.91 15.55
C TYR A 170 12.76 -10.41 15.53
N LYS A 171 12.43 -11.09 16.63
CA LYS A 171 12.70 -12.54 16.84
C LYS A 171 11.43 -13.40 16.94
N GLY A 172 10.28 -12.76 17.05
CA GLY A 172 9.00 -13.46 17.21
C GLY A 172 8.56 -14.20 15.94
N HIS A 173 7.46 -14.93 16.05
CA HIS A 173 6.77 -15.54 14.91
C HIS A 173 6.07 -14.47 14.07
N VAL A 174 5.96 -14.68 12.77
CA VAL A 174 5.19 -13.84 11.85
C VAL A 174 4.24 -14.68 11.03
N GLU A 175 3.06 -14.14 10.77
CA GLU A 175 2.07 -14.74 9.91
C GLU A 175 1.96 -13.94 8.59
N VAL A 176 1.84 -14.65 7.47
CA VAL A 176 1.65 -14.00 6.18
C VAL A 176 0.15 -13.80 5.97
N VAL A 177 -0.28 -12.54 5.93
CA VAL A 177 -1.65 -12.14 5.59
C VAL A 177 -1.59 -11.12 4.47
N GLU A 178 -1.89 -11.57 3.27
CA GLU A 178 -1.78 -10.75 2.06
C GLU A 178 -2.80 -9.61 2.06
N ASN A 179 -2.43 -8.50 1.41
CA ASN A 179 -3.39 -7.42 1.12
C ASN A 179 -4.30 -7.80 -0.06
N GLY A 180 -5.51 -7.26 -0.06
CA GLY A 180 -6.46 -7.37 -1.16
C GLY A 180 -6.36 -6.23 -2.18
N SER A 181 -7.18 -6.32 -3.21
CA SER A 181 -7.51 -5.24 -4.14
C SER A 181 -9.01 -5.03 -4.17
N ASP A 182 -9.46 -3.78 -4.27
CA ASP A 182 -10.85 -3.42 -4.54
C ASP A 182 -11.18 -3.45 -6.04
N PHE A 183 -10.15 -3.69 -6.88
CA PHE A 183 -10.34 -3.81 -8.30
C PHE A 183 -10.73 -5.24 -8.66
N SER A 184 -11.88 -5.36 -9.30
CA SER A 184 -12.34 -6.59 -9.94
C SER A 184 -13.30 -6.21 -11.06
N ALA A 185 -13.23 -6.92 -12.18
CA ALA A 185 -14.21 -6.81 -13.24
C ALA A 185 -14.18 -8.04 -14.14
N PRO A 186 -15.32 -8.42 -14.77
CA PRO A 186 -15.31 -9.44 -15.83
C PRO A 186 -14.43 -9.00 -17.01
N ILE A 187 -13.80 -9.94 -17.69
CA ILE A 187 -12.87 -9.71 -18.82
C ILE A 187 -13.48 -8.76 -19.86
N ARG A 188 -14.74 -8.98 -20.27
CA ARG A 188 -15.40 -8.11 -21.26
C ARG A 188 -15.53 -6.65 -20.80
N LYS A 189 -15.69 -6.45 -19.49
CA LYS A 189 -15.75 -5.10 -18.91
C LYS A 189 -14.37 -4.44 -18.92
N ILE A 190 -13.30 -5.20 -18.60
CA ILE A 190 -11.91 -4.72 -18.67
C ILE A 190 -11.55 -4.30 -20.11
N GLU A 191 -11.92 -5.07 -21.12
CA GLU A 191 -11.70 -4.74 -22.53
C GLU A 191 -12.44 -3.46 -22.94
N SER A 192 -13.69 -3.28 -22.49
CA SER A 192 -14.46 -2.06 -22.71
C SER A 192 -13.83 -0.85 -22.03
N MET A 193 -13.42 -0.98 -20.76
CA MET A 193 -12.70 0.06 -20.01
C MET A 193 -11.41 0.47 -20.73
N ARG A 194 -10.64 -0.53 -21.21
CA ARG A 194 -9.41 -0.33 -21.97
C ARG A 194 -9.63 0.53 -23.22
N THR A 195 -10.59 0.13 -24.05
CA THR A 195 -10.91 0.84 -25.29
C THR A 195 -11.32 2.29 -25.00
N GLN A 196 -12.28 2.48 -24.11
CA GLN A 196 -12.80 3.81 -23.75
C GLN A 196 -11.70 4.73 -23.20
N MET A 197 -10.85 4.23 -22.30
CA MET A 197 -9.81 5.05 -21.68
C MET A 197 -8.68 5.37 -22.65
N ARG A 198 -8.30 4.45 -23.55
CA ARG A 198 -7.30 4.72 -24.59
C ARG A 198 -7.77 5.80 -25.56
N GLU A 199 -9.06 5.81 -25.93
CA GLU A 199 -9.67 6.88 -26.74
C GLU A 199 -9.66 8.21 -25.98
N GLU A 200 -10.08 8.22 -24.70
CA GLU A 200 -10.06 9.43 -23.86
C GLU A 200 -8.65 10.03 -23.72
N LEU A 201 -7.64 9.18 -23.57
CA LEU A 201 -6.23 9.60 -23.45
C LEU A 201 -5.60 9.97 -24.81
N GLY A 202 -6.29 9.77 -25.92
CA GLY A 202 -5.81 10.07 -27.27
C GLY A 202 -4.65 9.17 -27.74
N LEU A 203 -4.56 7.94 -27.20
CA LEU A 203 -3.54 6.98 -27.62
C LEU A 203 -3.76 6.52 -29.07
N MET A 204 -2.72 6.61 -29.86
CA MET A 204 -2.77 6.14 -31.26
C MET A 204 -2.70 4.61 -31.32
N GLN A 205 -3.21 4.07 -32.45
CA GLN A 205 -3.09 2.66 -32.73
C GLN A 205 -1.60 2.25 -32.85
N GLY A 206 -1.20 1.21 -32.14
CA GLY A 206 0.20 0.74 -32.11
C GLY A 206 1.07 1.42 -31.03
N GLU A 207 0.58 2.43 -30.31
CA GLU A 207 1.29 2.97 -29.16
C GLU A 207 1.13 2.08 -27.92
N THR A 208 2.23 1.84 -27.26
CA THR A 208 2.25 1.12 -25.97
C THR A 208 2.00 2.10 -24.82
N MET A 209 1.00 1.83 -24.01
CA MET A 209 0.73 2.58 -22.79
C MET A 209 1.49 2.00 -21.60
N LEU A 210 2.48 2.73 -21.13
CA LEU A 210 3.16 2.48 -19.86
C LEU A 210 2.43 3.26 -18.76
N LEU A 211 2.30 2.65 -17.58
CA LEU A 211 1.64 3.27 -16.43
C LEU A 211 2.54 3.21 -15.20
N TYR A 212 2.62 4.31 -14.49
CA TYR A 212 3.13 4.39 -13.12
C TYR A 212 2.05 4.95 -12.19
N VAL A 213 1.81 4.31 -11.07
CA VAL A 213 0.92 4.79 -10.01
C VAL A 213 1.64 4.76 -8.68
N GLY A 214 1.72 5.90 -8.01
CA GLY A 214 2.40 6.01 -6.71
C GLY A 214 2.75 7.44 -6.33
N GLN A 215 3.27 7.62 -5.14
CA GLN A 215 3.79 8.91 -4.72
C GLN A 215 4.92 9.37 -5.64
N HIS A 216 4.89 10.63 -6.05
CA HIS A 216 5.93 11.25 -6.87
C HIS A 216 7.06 11.75 -5.96
N ILE A 217 7.82 10.79 -5.45
CA ILE A 217 8.99 10.97 -4.59
C ILE A 217 10.17 10.18 -5.16
N TRP A 218 11.40 10.61 -4.90
CA TRP A 218 12.58 9.98 -5.48
C TRP A 218 12.82 8.56 -4.97
N GLU A 219 12.39 8.25 -3.76
CA GLU A 219 12.46 6.92 -3.16
C GLU A 219 11.71 5.84 -3.96
N LYS A 220 10.73 6.25 -4.78
CA LYS A 220 10.02 5.35 -5.71
C LYS A 220 10.77 5.10 -7.01
N ASN A 221 11.99 5.59 -7.11
CA ASN A 221 12.90 5.36 -8.23
C ASN A 221 12.37 5.88 -9.58
N ILE A 222 11.60 6.97 -9.56
CA ILE A 222 11.02 7.60 -10.78
C ILE A 222 12.12 8.06 -11.73
N GLY A 223 13.25 8.54 -11.19
CA GLY A 223 14.41 8.91 -11.99
C GLY A 223 14.89 7.77 -12.89
N PHE A 224 14.94 6.57 -12.38
CA PHE A 224 15.32 5.37 -13.12
C PHE A 224 14.37 5.07 -14.28
N ILE A 225 13.05 5.23 -14.10
CA ILE A 225 12.06 5.09 -15.18
C ILE A 225 12.38 6.08 -16.30
N LEU A 226 12.54 7.36 -15.96
CA LEU A 226 12.76 8.42 -16.95
C LEU A 226 14.10 8.25 -17.69
N ASP A 227 15.16 7.89 -16.96
CA ASP A 227 16.48 7.63 -17.55
C ASP A 227 16.42 6.42 -18.51
N SER A 228 15.74 5.34 -18.13
CA SER A 228 15.54 4.17 -18.98
C SER A 228 14.74 4.51 -20.25
N LEU A 229 13.62 5.22 -20.11
CA LEU A 229 12.78 5.59 -21.24
C LEU A 229 13.45 6.59 -22.18
N SER A 230 14.38 7.40 -21.70
CA SER A 230 15.16 8.32 -22.56
C SER A 230 16.01 7.58 -23.59
N LEU A 231 16.42 6.32 -23.29
CA LEU A 231 17.21 5.48 -24.21
C LEU A 231 16.38 4.94 -25.38
N ILE A 232 15.05 4.92 -25.24
CA ILE A 232 14.11 4.39 -26.24
C ILE A 232 13.05 5.43 -26.66
N LYS A 233 13.32 6.71 -26.46
CA LYS A 233 12.35 7.80 -26.68
C LYS A 233 11.78 7.88 -28.10
N GLU A 234 12.46 7.33 -29.09
CA GLU A 234 11.98 7.31 -30.48
C GLU A 234 10.93 6.20 -30.74
N GLN A 235 10.74 5.28 -29.80
CA GLN A 235 9.77 4.21 -29.94
C GLN A 235 8.33 4.65 -29.65
N PRO A 236 7.30 3.94 -30.15
CA PRO A 236 5.89 4.33 -30.01
C PRO A 236 5.31 3.97 -28.65
N PHE A 237 5.67 4.71 -27.60
CA PHE A 237 5.08 4.55 -26.27
C PHE A 237 4.59 5.89 -25.71
N GLN A 238 3.68 5.82 -24.73
CA GLN A 238 3.29 6.91 -23.85
C GLN A 238 3.36 6.44 -22.40
N LEU A 239 4.00 7.21 -21.51
CA LEU A 239 3.99 6.98 -20.06
C LEU A 239 2.97 7.90 -19.40
N TYR A 240 2.02 7.32 -18.71
CA TYR A 240 1.10 8.04 -17.82
C TYR A 240 1.50 7.82 -16.36
N MET A 241 1.59 8.91 -15.60
CA MET A 241 2.01 8.88 -14.21
C MET A 241 0.89 9.43 -13.32
N VAL A 242 0.35 8.58 -12.44
CA VAL A 242 -0.70 8.93 -11.48
C VAL A 242 -0.10 9.08 -10.10
N GLY A 243 -0.39 10.19 -9.43
CA GLY A 243 0.03 10.47 -8.06
C GLY A 243 0.52 11.89 -7.86
N MET A 244 0.91 12.17 -6.63
CA MET A 244 1.48 13.45 -6.19
C MET A 244 2.63 13.18 -5.22
N GLY A 245 3.48 14.18 -5.00
CA GLY A 245 4.58 14.09 -4.06
C GLY A 245 5.48 15.31 -4.12
N TYR A 246 6.46 15.37 -3.23
CA TYR A 246 7.36 16.52 -3.13
C TYR A 246 8.24 16.73 -4.36
N ALA A 247 8.52 15.67 -5.13
CA ALA A 247 9.44 15.69 -6.28
C ALA A 247 8.76 16.09 -7.61
N VAL A 248 7.46 16.37 -7.65
CA VAL A 248 6.72 16.66 -8.90
C VAL A 248 7.39 17.75 -9.74
N ARG A 249 7.88 18.82 -9.12
CA ARG A 249 8.55 19.93 -9.82
C ARG A 249 9.84 19.47 -10.51
N GLU A 250 10.65 18.73 -9.80
CA GLU A 250 11.93 18.20 -10.26
C GLU A 250 11.74 17.11 -11.33
N ILE A 251 10.71 16.26 -11.17
CA ILE A 251 10.30 15.25 -12.15
C ILE A 251 9.93 15.94 -13.48
N LYS A 252 9.12 17.01 -13.45
CA LYS A 252 8.79 17.79 -14.64
C LYS A 252 10.03 18.36 -15.33
N GLN A 253 10.97 18.87 -14.55
CA GLN A 253 12.22 19.39 -15.06
C GLN A 253 13.06 18.29 -15.73
N LYS A 254 13.21 17.12 -15.08
CA LYS A 254 13.92 15.97 -15.63
C LYS A 254 13.30 15.44 -16.91
N ILE A 255 11.97 15.37 -16.99
CA ILE A 255 11.22 14.99 -18.22
C ILE A 255 11.62 15.91 -19.37
N LYS A 256 11.68 17.22 -19.13
CA LYS A 256 12.08 18.23 -20.15
C LYS A 256 13.54 18.06 -20.56
N GLU A 257 14.45 17.89 -19.61
CA GLU A 257 15.89 17.71 -19.85
C GLU A 257 16.19 16.46 -20.68
N LEU A 258 15.45 15.37 -20.47
CA LEU A 258 15.59 14.12 -21.23
C LEU A 258 14.88 14.14 -22.59
N GLY A 259 14.15 15.21 -22.92
CA GLY A 259 13.40 15.33 -24.17
C GLY A 259 12.16 14.44 -24.22
N LEU A 260 11.58 14.10 -23.05
CA LEU A 260 10.42 13.21 -22.92
C LEU A 260 9.07 13.95 -22.79
N SER A 261 9.03 15.28 -23.00
CA SER A 261 7.82 16.09 -22.75
C SER A 261 6.59 15.66 -23.56
N HIS A 262 6.77 15.02 -24.70
CA HIS A 262 5.69 14.51 -25.55
C HIS A 262 5.39 13.02 -25.33
N LYS A 263 6.14 12.36 -24.45
CA LYS A 263 6.03 10.93 -24.12
C LYS A 263 5.52 10.66 -22.70
N VAL A 264 5.57 11.67 -21.81
CA VAL A 264 5.25 11.50 -20.39
C VAL A 264 4.17 12.49 -19.96
N THR A 265 3.05 11.96 -19.47
CA THR A 265 1.92 12.74 -18.96
C THR A 265 1.75 12.51 -17.47
N LEU A 266 1.78 13.60 -16.68
CA LEU A 266 1.47 13.56 -15.25
C LEU A 266 -0.03 13.84 -15.06
N LEU A 267 -0.80 12.83 -14.68
CA LEU A 267 -2.25 12.91 -14.47
C LEU A 267 -2.64 13.51 -13.11
N GLY A 268 -1.65 13.70 -12.20
CA GLY A 268 -1.92 14.13 -10.83
C GLY A 268 -2.53 13.03 -9.97
N GLN A 269 -3.05 13.41 -8.82
CA GLN A 269 -3.72 12.47 -7.91
C GLN A 269 -5.15 12.20 -8.39
N ILE A 270 -5.52 10.93 -8.47
CA ILE A 270 -6.86 10.48 -8.86
C ILE A 270 -7.52 9.83 -7.65
N HIS A 271 -8.58 10.44 -7.15
CA HIS A 271 -9.37 9.95 -6.02
C HIS A 271 -10.50 9.00 -6.46
N ASP A 272 -11.02 9.21 -7.66
CA ASP A 272 -12.04 8.35 -8.26
C ASP A 272 -11.46 6.96 -8.57
N ARG A 273 -11.84 5.97 -7.78
CA ARG A 273 -11.38 4.58 -7.90
C ARG A 273 -11.84 3.94 -9.20
N GLU A 274 -13.02 4.28 -9.72
CA GLU A 274 -13.50 3.76 -11.01
C GLU A 274 -12.68 4.33 -12.16
N ARG A 275 -12.40 5.63 -12.16
CA ARG A 275 -11.49 6.23 -13.15
C ARG A 275 -10.09 5.62 -13.10
N LEU A 276 -9.55 5.39 -11.91
CA LEU A 276 -8.24 4.76 -11.74
C LEU A 276 -8.22 3.33 -12.28
N LYS A 277 -9.30 2.57 -12.07
CA LYS A 277 -9.51 1.23 -12.61
C LYS A 277 -9.44 1.22 -14.16
N HIS A 278 -10.11 2.19 -14.81
CA HIS A 278 -10.05 2.35 -16.27
C HIS A 278 -8.64 2.65 -16.77
N ILE A 279 -7.87 3.46 -16.04
CA ILE A 279 -6.48 3.80 -16.38
C ILE A 279 -5.59 2.55 -16.30
N TYR A 280 -5.72 1.73 -15.25
CA TYR A 280 -5.00 0.48 -15.17
C TYR A 280 -5.38 -0.47 -16.31
N ALA A 281 -6.68 -0.61 -16.60
CA ALA A 281 -7.13 -1.45 -17.71
C ALA A 281 -6.61 -1.01 -19.07
N ALA A 282 -6.40 0.30 -19.28
CA ALA A 282 -5.88 0.87 -20.52
C ALA A 282 -4.38 0.58 -20.74
N ALA A 283 -3.62 0.39 -19.67
CA ALA A 283 -2.18 0.18 -19.74
C ALA A 283 -1.80 -1.18 -20.34
N ASP A 284 -0.68 -1.20 -21.04
CA ASP A 284 -0.04 -2.44 -21.51
C ASP A 284 0.93 -2.98 -20.48
N LEU A 285 1.66 -2.09 -19.79
CA LEU A 285 2.66 -2.45 -18.81
C LEU A 285 2.64 -1.47 -17.64
N PHE A 286 2.62 -2.00 -16.42
CA PHE A 286 2.78 -1.23 -15.20
C PHE A 286 4.25 -1.21 -14.81
N VAL A 287 4.90 -0.04 -14.91
CA VAL A 287 6.33 0.13 -14.64
C VAL A 287 6.55 0.63 -13.21
N PHE A 288 7.13 -0.20 -12.34
CA PHE A 288 7.26 0.11 -10.92
C PHE A 288 8.61 -0.37 -10.33
N PRO A 289 9.73 0.33 -10.65
CA PRO A 289 11.06 -0.07 -10.20
C PRO A 289 11.38 0.35 -8.76
N SER A 290 10.38 0.42 -7.90
CA SER A 290 10.56 0.80 -6.50
C SER A 290 11.26 -0.31 -5.70
N LEU A 291 12.35 0.05 -5.02
CA LEU A 291 13.04 -0.80 -4.03
C LEU A 291 12.53 -0.53 -2.60
N TYR A 292 11.73 0.50 -2.47
CA TYR A 292 11.21 0.99 -1.19
C TYR A 292 9.99 0.22 -0.68
N ASP A 293 9.12 -0.23 -1.61
CA ASP A 293 7.85 -0.87 -1.25
C ASP A 293 8.03 -2.28 -0.67
N THR A 294 7.20 -2.60 0.31
CA THR A 294 7.13 -3.95 0.89
C THR A 294 6.29 -4.89 0.04
N CYS A 295 5.07 -4.49 -0.33
CA CYS A 295 4.12 -5.33 -1.06
C CYS A 295 3.54 -4.64 -2.30
N GLY A 296 3.37 -3.30 -2.27
CA GLY A 296 2.81 -2.51 -3.36
C GLY A 296 1.36 -2.90 -3.72
N LEU A 297 0.36 -2.30 -3.07
CA LEU A 297 -1.05 -2.48 -3.44
C LEU A 297 -1.29 -2.21 -4.93
N VAL A 298 -0.58 -1.22 -5.48
CA VAL A 298 -0.63 -0.83 -6.90
C VAL A 298 -0.29 -1.97 -7.87
N ILE A 299 0.54 -2.95 -7.45
CA ILE A 299 0.87 -4.13 -8.25
C ILE A 299 -0.34 -5.08 -8.30
N ARG A 300 -1.06 -5.22 -7.19
CA ARG A 300 -2.29 -6.01 -7.12
C ARG A 300 -3.43 -5.36 -7.89
N GLU A 301 -3.51 -4.03 -7.87
CA GLU A 301 -4.44 -3.24 -8.68
C GLU A 301 -4.18 -3.42 -10.18
N ALA A 302 -2.92 -3.30 -10.61
CA ALA A 302 -2.52 -3.54 -11.99
C ALA A 302 -2.88 -4.98 -12.43
N ALA A 303 -2.51 -5.98 -11.63
CA ALA A 303 -2.80 -7.37 -11.89
C ALA A 303 -4.31 -7.63 -12.02
N ALA A 304 -5.14 -7.03 -11.13
CA ALA A 304 -6.60 -7.15 -11.17
C ALA A 304 -7.20 -6.64 -12.51
N MET A 305 -6.54 -5.67 -13.14
CA MET A 305 -6.96 -5.10 -14.43
C MET A 305 -6.22 -5.72 -15.63
N HIS A 306 -5.61 -6.88 -15.46
CA HIS A 306 -4.86 -7.62 -16.46
C HIS A 306 -3.63 -6.89 -16.99
N THR A 307 -3.09 -5.94 -16.24
CA THR A 307 -1.88 -5.19 -16.59
C THR A 307 -0.70 -5.79 -15.87
N PRO A 308 0.25 -6.43 -16.58
CA PRO A 308 1.41 -7.04 -15.95
C PRO A 308 2.36 -5.95 -15.43
N SER A 309 3.01 -6.22 -14.31
CA SER A 309 4.01 -5.32 -13.72
C SER A 309 5.41 -5.64 -14.21
N LEU A 310 6.22 -4.60 -14.42
CA LEU A 310 7.67 -4.69 -14.61
C LEU A 310 8.36 -4.10 -13.38
N LEU A 311 9.04 -4.95 -12.62
CA LEU A 311 9.71 -4.64 -11.36
C LEU A 311 11.23 -4.78 -11.49
N LEU A 312 11.97 -4.35 -10.47
CA LEU A 312 13.39 -4.67 -10.34
C LEU A 312 13.57 -5.97 -9.55
N THR A 313 14.52 -6.80 -9.96
CA THR A 313 14.84 -8.11 -9.35
C THR A 313 15.10 -7.99 -7.84
N ASP A 314 15.75 -6.88 -7.41
CA ASP A 314 16.13 -6.67 -6.01
C ASP A 314 14.99 -6.06 -5.16
N SER A 315 13.80 -5.87 -5.73
CA SER A 315 12.67 -5.34 -4.97
C SER A 315 11.98 -6.44 -4.16
N THR A 316 11.57 -6.12 -2.92
CA THR A 316 10.79 -7.04 -2.09
C THR A 316 9.50 -7.47 -2.79
N ALA A 317 8.86 -6.56 -3.52
CA ALA A 317 7.62 -6.84 -4.25
C ALA A 317 7.82 -7.81 -5.43
N ALA A 318 9.04 -7.90 -6.00
CA ALA A 318 9.34 -8.82 -7.10
C ALA A 318 9.31 -10.29 -6.68
N THR A 319 9.38 -10.60 -5.40
CA THR A 319 9.29 -11.99 -4.90
C THR A 319 7.93 -12.64 -5.17
N ALA A 320 6.88 -11.84 -5.45
CA ALA A 320 5.57 -12.33 -5.89
C ALA A 320 5.51 -12.58 -7.41
N ILE A 321 6.55 -12.20 -8.17
CA ILE A 321 6.60 -12.29 -9.63
C ILE A 321 7.38 -13.54 -10.06
N THR A 322 6.78 -14.30 -10.95
CA THR A 322 7.49 -15.30 -11.77
C THR A 322 7.65 -14.69 -13.16
N ASP A 323 8.92 -14.40 -13.52
CA ASP A 323 9.25 -13.69 -14.76
C ASP A 323 8.67 -14.36 -16.02
N GLY A 324 8.05 -13.56 -16.88
CA GLY A 324 7.37 -14.00 -18.10
C GLY A 324 6.10 -14.84 -17.89
N VAL A 325 5.68 -15.07 -16.62
CA VAL A 325 4.49 -15.85 -16.26
C VAL A 325 3.37 -14.94 -15.73
N ASN A 326 3.63 -14.18 -14.67
CA ASN A 326 2.63 -13.30 -14.03
C ASN A 326 3.13 -11.86 -13.85
N GLY A 327 4.24 -11.51 -14.46
CA GLY A 327 4.88 -10.22 -14.48
C GLY A 327 6.25 -10.33 -15.12
N PHE A 328 7.01 -9.24 -15.05
CA PHE A 328 8.36 -9.17 -15.58
C PHE A 328 9.30 -8.59 -14.53
N VAL A 329 10.56 -9.03 -14.55
CA VAL A 329 11.60 -8.49 -13.70
C VAL A 329 12.83 -8.13 -14.52
N SER A 330 13.51 -7.06 -14.11
CA SER A 330 14.73 -6.57 -14.76
C SER A 330 15.81 -6.30 -13.71
N PRO A 331 17.08 -6.51 -14.02
CA PRO A 331 18.16 -5.99 -13.18
C PRO A 331 18.09 -4.47 -13.00
N HIS A 332 18.73 -3.96 -11.99
CA HIS A 332 18.81 -2.52 -11.70
C HIS A 332 19.79 -1.81 -12.66
N SER A 333 19.48 -1.87 -13.94
CA SER A 333 20.23 -1.28 -15.05
C SER A 333 19.26 -0.58 -15.99
N THR A 334 19.47 0.71 -16.21
CA THR A 334 18.61 1.52 -17.12
C THR A 334 18.61 0.98 -18.54
N GLN A 335 19.74 0.46 -19.00
CA GLN A 335 19.89 -0.12 -20.32
C GLN A 335 19.07 -1.41 -20.46
N GLU A 336 19.21 -2.34 -19.50
CA GLU A 336 18.49 -3.63 -19.55
C GLU A 336 16.98 -3.43 -19.35
N TYR A 337 16.58 -2.50 -18.48
CA TYR A 337 15.18 -2.13 -18.28
C TYR A 337 14.56 -1.56 -19.55
N ALA A 338 15.27 -0.65 -20.21
CA ALA A 338 14.84 -0.09 -21.50
C ALA A 338 14.75 -1.13 -22.62
N GLN A 339 15.76 -2.02 -22.73
CA GLN A 339 15.77 -3.11 -23.69
C GLN A 339 14.62 -4.09 -23.47
N LEU A 340 14.32 -4.41 -22.20
CA LEU A 340 13.19 -5.28 -21.87
C LEU A 340 11.86 -4.61 -22.24
N ILE A 341 11.66 -3.31 -21.94
CA ILE A 341 10.47 -2.58 -22.39
C ILE A 341 10.34 -2.64 -23.92
N SER A 342 11.41 -2.35 -24.67
CA SER A 342 11.40 -2.45 -26.13
C SER A 342 10.96 -3.82 -26.63
N LYS A 343 11.53 -4.89 -26.08
CA LYS A 343 11.18 -6.26 -26.43
C LYS A 343 9.71 -6.60 -26.10
N LEU A 344 9.20 -6.09 -24.98
CA LEU A 344 7.80 -6.32 -24.60
C LEU A 344 6.84 -5.54 -25.51
N MET A 345 7.20 -4.36 -25.98
CA MET A 345 6.43 -3.59 -26.96
C MET A 345 6.27 -4.35 -28.30
N GLU A 346 7.27 -5.11 -28.69
CA GLU A 346 7.24 -5.97 -29.90
C GLU A 346 6.44 -7.26 -29.69
N SER A 347 6.00 -7.55 -28.43
CA SER A 347 5.36 -8.81 -28.07
C SER A 347 4.05 -8.63 -27.31
N PRO A 348 3.04 -7.90 -27.85
CA PRO A 348 1.80 -7.57 -27.15
C PRO A 348 0.99 -8.79 -26.71
N GLU A 349 1.07 -9.89 -27.47
CA GLU A 349 0.41 -11.15 -27.11
C GLU A 349 1.02 -11.79 -25.84
N LEU A 350 2.35 -11.73 -25.69
CA LEU A 350 3.02 -12.17 -24.48
C LEU A 350 2.57 -11.32 -23.29
N VAL A 351 2.61 -10.00 -23.44
CA VAL A 351 2.21 -9.04 -22.38
C VAL A 351 0.76 -9.30 -21.96
N GLY A 352 -0.17 -9.45 -22.91
CA GLY A 352 -1.57 -9.73 -22.60
C GLY A 352 -1.78 -11.10 -21.90
N ARG A 353 -1.04 -12.13 -22.30
CA ARG A 353 -1.09 -13.45 -21.64
C ARG A 353 -0.57 -13.38 -20.20
N VAL A 354 0.55 -12.70 -19.97
CA VAL A 354 1.14 -12.50 -18.65
C VAL A 354 0.21 -11.68 -17.75
N GLY A 355 -0.41 -10.62 -18.28
CA GLY A 355 -1.39 -9.82 -17.54
C GLY A 355 -2.62 -10.64 -17.10
N LYS A 356 -3.17 -11.47 -17.97
CA LYS A 356 -4.25 -12.41 -17.60
C LYS A 356 -3.82 -13.40 -16.52
N LYS A 357 -2.59 -13.87 -16.55
CA LYS A 357 -2.07 -14.77 -15.52
C LYS A 357 -1.84 -14.03 -14.20
N ALA A 358 -1.36 -12.79 -14.26
CA ALA A 358 -1.20 -11.93 -13.08
C ALA A 358 -2.51 -11.77 -12.29
N SER A 359 -3.64 -11.57 -12.98
CA SER A 359 -4.94 -11.37 -12.33
C SER A 359 -5.40 -12.57 -11.49
N THR A 360 -4.94 -13.77 -11.83
CA THR A 360 -5.31 -15.02 -11.13
C THR A 360 -4.31 -15.47 -10.08
N THR A 361 -3.10 -14.90 -10.07
CA THR A 361 -2.01 -15.34 -9.18
C THR A 361 -1.50 -14.25 -8.21
N ILE A 362 -1.71 -12.98 -8.54
CA ILE A 362 -1.24 -11.85 -7.73
C ILE A 362 -2.41 -11.13 -7.08
N SER A 363 -3.52 -10.94 -7.81
CA SER A 363 -4.68 -10.23 -7.28
C SER A 363 -5.57 -11.15 -6.46
N ARG A 364 -5.94 -10.67 -5.26
CA ARG A 364 -7.01 -11.23 -4.41
C ARG A 364 -7.98 -10.11 -4.09
N SER A 365 -9.28 -10.38 -4.05
CA SER A 365 -10.24 -9.37 -3.59
C SER A 365 -10.10 -9.13 -2.09
N TRP A 366 -10.36 -7.90 -1.64
CA TRP A 366 -10.45 -7.62 -0.20
C TRP A 366 -11.51 -8.49 0.48
N GLU A 367 -12.59 -8.81 -0.20
CA GLU A 367 -13.62 -9.70 0.33
C GLU A 367 -13.04 -11.05 0.76
N ASN A 368 -12.32 -11.72 -0.14
CA ASN A 368 -11.71 -13.02 0.14
C ASN A 368 -10.63 -12.95 1.23
N VAL A 369 -9.83 -11.88 1.23
CA VAL A 369 -8.82 -11.64 2.27
C VAL A 369 -9.51 -11.49 3.64
N MET A 370 -10.59 -10.72 3.69
CA MET A 370 -11.25 -10.45 4.97
C MET A 370 -12.04 -11.64 5.51
N GLU A 371 -12.49 -12.56 4.67
CA GLU A 371 -13.02 -13.86 5.14
C GLU A 371 -11.94 -14.64 5.92
N GLU A 372 -10.73 -14.71 5.39
CA GLU A 372 -9.60 -15.33 6.08
C GLU A 372 -9.25 -14.57 7.38
N VAL A 373 -9.18 -13.25 7.32
CA VAL A 373 -8.86 -12.40 8.48
C VAL A 373 -9.87 -12.58 9.61
N ILE A 374 -11.16 -12.64 9.29
CA ILE A 374 -12.22 -12.83 10.30
C ILE A 374 -12.08 -14.19 10.99
N LEU A 375 -11.74 -15.25 10.27
CA LEU A 375 -11.48 -16.57 10.86
C LEU A 375 -10.25 -16.52 11.78
N ARG A 376 -9.15 -15.91 11.31
CA ARG A 376 -7.93 -15.74 12.14
C ARG A 376 -8.20 -14.93 13.40
N TYR A 377 -9.00 -13.87 13.35
CA TYR A 377 -9.36 -13.12 14.56
C TYR A 377 -10.10 -13.98 15.57
N LYS A 378 -11.02 -14.86 15.15
CA LYS A 378 -11.72 -15.79 16.04
C LYS A 378 -10.77 -16.80 16.69
N ASP A 379 -9.82 -17.31 15.91
CA ASP A 379 -8.80 -18.25 16.40
C ASP A 379 -7.87 -17.58 17.41
N ILE A 380 -7.43 -16.34 17.14
CA ILE A 380 -6.61 -15.54 18.05
C ILE A 380 -7.36 -15.26 19.35
N GLN A 381 -8.63 -14.83 19.27
CA GLN A 381 -9.46 -14.59 20.45
C GLN A 381 -9.62 -15.85 21.31
N THR A 382 -9.84 -17.01 20.67
CA THR A 382 -9.99 -18.30 21.35
C THR A 382 -8.68 -18.70 22.01
N SER A 383 -7.57 -18.67 21.29
CA SER A 383 -6.23 -18.99 21.77
C SER A 383 -5.81 -18.09 22.93
N TYR A 384 -6.11 -16.79 22.83
CA TYR A 384 -5.83 -15.83 23.90
C TYR A 384 -6.62 -16.17 25.17
N LYS A 385 -7.92 -16.46 25.04
CA LYS A 385 -8.78 -16.82 26.20
C LYS A 385 -8.33 -18.12 26.87
N LEU A 386 -7.92 -19.13 26.10
CA LEU A 386 -7.36 -20.38 26.61
C LEU A 386 -6.04 -20.14 27.36
N LYS A 387 -5.10 -19.39 26.73
CA LYS A 387 -3.79 -19.07 27.31
C LYS A 387 -3.88 -18.35 28.66
N HIS A 388 -4.90 -17.49 28.81
CA HIS A 388 -5.09 -16.67 30.02
C HIS A 388 -6.12 -17.25 30.97
N GLY A 389 -6.60 -18.49 30.75
CA GLY A 389 -7.53 -19.19 31.66
C GLY A 389 -8.93 -18.56 31.73
N ILE A 390 -9.33 -17.78 30.73
CA ILE A 390 -10.65 -17.12 30.63
C ILE A 390 -11.71 -18.17 30.27
N ILE A 391 -11.34 -19.15 29.45
CA ILE A 391 -12.15 -20.32 29.10
C ILE A 391 -11.31 -21.58 29.33
N LYS A 392 -11.99 -22.71 29.56
CA LYS A 392 -11.34 -24.04 29.68
C LYS A 392 -11.31 -24.70 28.29
N PRO A 393 -10.31 -25.59 28.02
CA PRO A 393 -10.22 -26.32 26.76
C PRO A 393 -11.42 -27.24 26.52
#